data_c0520d4dbb989b239ee1589ac1391ab3
#
_entry.id   c0520d4dbb989b239ee1589ac1391ab3
#
_cell.length_a   1.000
_cell.length_b   1.000
_cell.length_c   1.000
_cell.angle_alpha   90.00
_cell.angle_beta   90.00
_cell.angle_gamma   90.00
#
_symmetry.space_group_name_H-M   'P 1'
#
loop_
_entity.id
_entity.type
_entity.pdbx_description
1 polymer ?
#
loop_
_entity_poly.entity_id
_entity_poly.type
_entity_poly.pdbx_seq_one_letter_code
_entity_poly.pdbx_strand_id
1 'polypeptide(L)'
;LADYIKSFLTKNNYSVTEDKSKEFTKSNTGNLICKIGSGGNFILLSHMDTARPTENVKPIILEDKITSSGDTVLGVDNRAGVAVLLYTLEKIANENIPVKDFTVAFTTCEETTLFGSKNLGVNGEIKKGFIFDSGYRPGNFIYSACGAIGLTIKIVGKASHSGISPEKGINSMLAAAKAISRLPLGRIDEETTM
;
A
#
# COMPACT_ATOMS: atom_id res chain seq x y z
N LEU A 1 6.90 -5.32 -11.61
CA LEU A 1 7.39 -5.88 -10.34
C LEU A 1 6.78 -7.25 -10.06
N ALA A 2 5.46 -7.43 -10.23
CA ALA A 2 4.81 -8.72 -9.97
C ALA A 2 5.45 -9.89 -10.74
N ASP A 3 5.73 -9.72 -12.02
CA ASP A 3 6.37 -10.77 -12.84
C ASP A 3 7.81 -11.07 -12.38
N TYR A 4 8.52 -10.05 -11.92
CA TYR A 4 9.83 -10.23 -11.31
C TYR A 4 9.74 -11.08 -10.04
N ILE A 5 8.79 -10.77 -9.14
CA ILE A 5 8.58 -11.54 -7.90
C ILE A 5 8.22 -13.00 -8.22
N LYS A 6 7.29 -13.22 -9.17
CA LYS A 6 6.92 -14.58 -9.59
C LYS A 6 8.12 -15.35 -10.11
N SER A 7 8.90 -14.76 -11.01
CA SER A 7 10.10 -15.37 -11.59
C SER A 7 11.15 -15.66 -10.52
N PHE A 8 11.38 -14.73 -9.60
CA PHE A 8 12.35 -14.88 -8.51
C PHE A 8 11.95 -16.02 -7.57
N LEU A 9 10.69 -16.09 -7.15
CA LEU A 9 10.19 -17.15 -6.28
C LEU A 9 10.27 -18.51 -6.95
N THR A 10 9.86 -18.62 -8.21
CA THR A 10 9.94 -19.87 -8.98
C THR A 10 11.38 -20.34 -9.13
N LYS A 11 12.34 -19.44 -9.40
CA LYS A 11 13.77 -19.77 -9.48
C LYS A 11 14.31 -20.34 -8.18
N ASN A 12 13.78 -19.91 -7.05
CA ASN A 12 14.16 -20.40 -5.72
C ASN A 12 13.26 -21.55 -5.23
N ASN A 13 12.58 -22.27 -6.13
CA ASN A 13 11.72 -23.41 -5.87
C ASN A 13 10.51 -23.14 -4.98
N TYR A 14 10.04 -21.89 -4.92
CA TYR A 14 8.80 -21.53 -4.27
C TYR A 14 7.63 -21.50 -5.23
N SER A 15 6.48 -22.03 -4.80
CA SER A 15 5.21 -21.88 -5.53
C SER A 15 4.57 -20.54 -5.15
N VAL A 16 4.17 -19.77 -6.15
CA VAL A 16 3.47 -18.51 -5.96
C VAL A 16 2.13 -18.55 -6.69
N THR A 17 1.09 -18.09 -6.03
CA THR A 17 -0.25 -17.93 -6.61
C THR A 17 -0.65 -16.47 -6.65
N GLU A 18 -1.39 -16.08 -7.68
CA GLU A 18 -2.01 -14.76 -7.78
C GLU A 18 -3.49 -14.89 -7.41
N ASP A 19 -3.95 -14.09 -6.48
CA ASP A 19 -5.36 -14.09 -6.10
C ASP A 19 -6.24 -13.25 -7.04
N LYS A 20 -7.54 -13.21 -6.75
CA LYS A 20 -8.52 -12.50 -7.59
C LYS A 20 -8.69 -11.02 -7.23
N SER A 21 -7.84 -10.46 -6.39
CA SER A 21 -7.99 -9.07 -5.92
C SER A 21 -8.01 -8.05 -7.05
N LYS A 22 -7.35 -8.32 -8.18
CA LYS A 22 -7.40 -7.45 -9.38
C LYS A 22 -8.81 -7.19 -9.90
N GLU A 23 -9.74 -8.10 -9.69
CA GLU A 23 -11.14 -7.93 -10.12
C GLU A 23 -11.82 -6.78 -9.35
N PHE A 24 -11.38 -6.51 -8.14
CA PHE A 24 -11.89 -5.47 -7.24
C PHE A 24 -11.05 -4.20 -7.29
N THR A 25 -9.73 -4.34 -7.33
CA THR A 25 -8.78 -3.21 -7.24
C THR A 25 -8.59 -2.49 -8.57
N LYS A 26 -8.93 -3.13 -9.69
CA LYS A 26 -8.64 -2.67 -11.05
C LYS A 26 -7.15 -2.51 -11.34
N SER A 27 -6.29 -3.10 -10.53
CA SER A 27 -4.86 -3.14 -10.80
C SER A 27 -4.52 -4.11 -11.93
N ASN A 28 -3.32 -4.03 -12.47
CA ASN A 28 -2.86 -4.92 -13.54
C ASN A 28 -2.45 -6.33 -13.03
N THR A 29 -2.40 -6.54 -11.71
CA THR A 29 -2.12 -7.83 -11.08
C THR A 29 -2.94 -7.97 -9.78
N GLY A 30 -3.17 -9.21 -9.34
CA GLY A 30 -3.67 -9.53 -8.00
C GLY A 30 -2.55 -9.51 -6.95
N ASN A 31 -2.91 -9.79 -5.70
CA ASN A 31 -1.92 -10.07 -4.67
C ASN A 31 -1.19 -11.38 -4.99
N LEU A 32 0.09 -11.44 -4.68
CA LEU A 32 0.89 -12.66 -4.83
C LEU A 32 1.03 -13.33 -3.48
N ILE A 33 0.77 -14.63 -3.43
CA ILE A 33 0.78 -15.42 -2.21
C ILE A 33 1.74 -16.60 -2.39
N CYS A 34 2.70 -16.72 -1.49
CA CYS A 34 3.67 -17.81 -1.42
C CYS A 34 3.52 -18.50 -0.08
N LYS A 35 3.20 -19.80 -0.10
CA LYS A 35 3.12 -20.63 1.11
C LYS A 35 4.41 -21.41 1.29
N ILE A 36 5.01 -21.28 2.46
CA ILE A 36 6.16 -22.07 2.89
C ILE A 36 5.61 -23.23 3.75
N GLY A 37 5.88 -24.46 3.34
CA GLY A 37 5.21 -25.63 3.88
C GLY A 37 3.69 -25.57 3.63
N SER A 38 2.88 -25.78 4.64
CA SER A 38 1.42 -25.68 4.56
C SER A 38 0.88 -24.25 4.58
N GLY A 39 1.75 -23.24 4.80
CA GLY A 39 1.40 -21.84 4.94
C GLY A 39 1.13 -21.39 6.37
N GLY A 40 0.94 -22.30 7.31
CA GLY A 40 0.82 -22.02 8.74
C GLY A 40 -0.22 -20.96 9.12
N ASN A 41 -0.09 -20.43 10.32
CA ASN A 41 -0.98 -19.37 10.86
C ASN A 41 -0.30 -18.00 11.00
N PHE A 42 0.83 -17.81 10.33
CA PHE A 42 1.67 -16.63 10.38
C PHE A 42 1.91 -16.10 8.97
N ILE A 43 1.88 -14.78 8.79
CA ILE A 43 2.08 -14.14 7.48
C ILE A 43 3.10 -13.00 7.55
N LEU A 44 3.91 -12.88 6.51
CA LEU A 44 4.77 -11.74 6.24
C LEU A 44 4.24 -10.98 5.02
N LEU A 45 4.13 -9.67 5.12
CA LEU A 45 3.52 -8.82 4.09
C LEU A 45 4.41 -7.66 3.69
N SER A 46 4.31 -7.30 2.42
CA SER A 46 4.80 -6.06 1.84
C SER A 46 3.94 -5.69 0.64
N HIS A 47 3.80 -4.40 0.30
CA HIS A 47 3.07 -4.02 -0.90
C HIS A 47 4.00 -3.79 -2.10
N MET A 48 3.43 -3.94 -3.30
CA MET A 48 4.16 -3.86 -4.57
C MET A 48 4.02 -2.51 -5.28
N ASP A 49 2.94 -1.81 -5.03
CA ASP A 49 2.66 -0.52 -5.64
C ASP A 49 3.49 0.60 -4.99
N THR A 50 3.49 1.75 -5.61
CA THR A 50 4.19 2.96 -5.15
C THR A 50 3.26 4.16 -5.28
N ALA A 51 3.32 5.10 -4.34
CA ALA A 51 2.49 6.30 -4.30
C ALA A 51 2.61 7.19 -5.54
N ARG A 52 3.74 7.11 -6.24
CA ARG A 52 4.04 7.89 -7.45
C ARG A 52 4.64 7.02 -8.53
N PRO A 53 4.48 7.39 -9.82
CA PRO A 53 5.11 6.69 -10.93
C PRO A 53 6.62 6.58 -10.76
N THR A 54 7.16 5.42 -11.12
CA THR A 54 8.59 5.10 -11.04
C THR A 54 9.16 4.66 -12.40
N GLU A 55 8.47 5.03 -13.50
CA GLU A 55 8.98 4.74 -14.84
C GLU A 55 10.33 5.37 -15.06
N ASN A 56 11.24 4.61 -15.65
CA ASN A 56 12.60 5.05 -15.94
C ASN A 56 13.42 5.51 -14.72
N VAL A 57 13.08 5.03 -13.52
CA VAL A 57 13.88 5.32 -12.32
C VAL A 57 15.33 4.88 -12.54
N LYS A 58 16.26 5.77 -12.23
CA LYS A 58 17.71 5.51 -12.30
C LYS A 58 18.27 5.57 -10.88
N PRO A 59 18.49 4.43 -10.23
CA PRO A 59 19.06 4.41 -8.89
C PRO A 59 20.53 4.85 -8.92
N ILE A 60 20.91 5.69 -7.98
CA ILE A 60 22.30 6.08 -7.71
C ILE A 60 22.69 5.45 -6.39
N ILE A 61 23.71 4.61 -6.43
CA ILE A 61 24.25 3.96 -5.25
C ILE A 61 25.39 4.84 -4.72
N LEU A 62 25.20 5.35 -3.50
CA LEU A 62 26.18 6.10 -2.74
C LEU A 62 26.73 5.20 -1.62
N GLU A 63 27.74 5.68 -0.89
CA GLU A 63 28.39 4.90 0.17
C GLU A 63 27.41 4.46 1.28
N ASP A 64 26.49 5.36 1.66
CA ASP A 64 25.57 5.18 2.79
C ASP A 64 24.08 5.08 2.41
N LYS A 65 23.74 5.27 1.12
CA LYS A 65 22.36 5.32 0.67
C LYS A 65 22.20 5.07 -0.82
N ILE A 66 20.97 4.76 -1.20
CA ILE A 66 20.54 4.70 -2.61
C ILE A 66 19.54 5.83 -2.85
N THR A 67 19.73 6.59 -3.91
CA THR A 67 18.83 7.70 -4.30
C THR A 67 18.36 7.51 -5.74
N SER A 68 17.38 8.30 -6.16
CA SER A 68 16.97 8.40 -7.56
C SER A 68 17.66 9.59 -8.21
N SER A 69 18.09 9.42 -9.47
CA SER A 69 18.49 10.55 -10.30
C SER A 69 17.29 11.04 -11.11
N GLY A 70 17.09 12.36 -11.16
CA GLY A 70 16.03 12.98 -11.96
C GLY A 70 14.69 13.09 -11.20
N ASP A 71 13.60 13.13 -11.97
CA ASP A 71 12.30 13.57 -11.50
C ASP A 71 11.44 12.46 -10.90
N THR A 72 11.92 11.22 -10.89
CA THR A 72 11.17 10.08 -10.35
C THR A 72 11.58 9.76 -8.93
N VAL A 73 10.59 9.35 -8.11
CA VAL A 73 10.87 8.78 -6.79
C VAL A 73 11.58 7.42 -6.96
N LEU A 74 12.41 7.05 -5.97
CA LEU A 74 13.08 5.75 -5.96
C LEU A 74 12.09 4.58 -5.80
N GLY A 75 10.93 4.84 -5.17
CA GLY A 75 9.90 3.84 -4.90
C GLY A 75 10.33 2.84 -3.82
N VAL A 76 11.08 3.29 -2.82
CA VAL A 76 11.54 2.45 -1.69
C VAL A 76 10.37 1.95 -0.88
N ASP A 77 9.35 2.76 -0.75
CA ASP A 77 8.05 2.45 -0.27
C ASP A 77 7.22 1.78 -1.40
N ASN A 78 6.97 0.44 -1.35
CA ASN A 78 7.56 -0.45 -0.34
C ASN A 78 8.45 -1.53 -0.99
N ARG A 79 9.24 -1.18 -2.01
CA ARG A 79 10.19 -2.11 -2.64
C ARG A 79 11.29 -2.57 -1.69
N ALA A 80 11.58 -1.81 -0.63
CA ALA A 80 12.53 -2.25 0.38
C ALA A 80 12.00 -3.45 1.15
N GLY A 81 10.75 -3.41 1.59
CA GLY A 81 10.08 -4.55 2.23
C GLY A 81 10.00 -5.77 1.31
N VAL A 82 9.65 -5.55 0.02
CA VAL A 82 9.68 -6.62 -1.00
C VAL A 82 11.07 -7.24 -1.09
N ALA A 83 12.14 -6.42 -1.19
CA ALA A 83 13.51 -6.91 -1.31
C ALA A 83 13.95 -7.72 -0.08
N VAL A 84 13.60 -7.27 1.13
CA VAL A 84 13.88 -7.98 2.39
C VAL A 84 13.21 -9.34 2.39
N LEU A 85 11.94 -9.43 2.01
CA LEU A 85 11.21 -10.70 1.97
C LEU A 85 11.78 -11.66 0.92
N LEU A 86 12.08 -11.17 -0.28
CA LEU A 86 12.68 -11.98 -1.35
C LEU A 86 14.07 -12.51 -0.94
N TYR A 87 14.93 -11.64 -0.41
CA TYR A 87 16.25 -12.05 0.07
C TYR A 87 16.17 -13.07 1.20
N THR A 88 15.22 -12.89 2.12
CA THR A 88 15.00 -13.85 3.21
C THR A 88 14.61 -15.23 2.68
N LEU A 89 13.69 -15.28 1.72
CA LEU A 89 13.28 -16.54 1.09
C LEU A 89 14.41 -17.20 0.31
N GLU A 90 15.18 -16.41 -0.46
CA GLU A 90 16.36 -16.91 -1.17
C GLU A 90 17.39 -17.53 -0.20
N LYS A 91 17.65 -16.83 0.91
CA LYS A 91 18.56 -17.31 1.95
C LYS A 91 18.08 -18.61 2.59
N ILE A 92 16.79 -18.69 2.93
CA ILE A 92 16.17 -19.92 3.46
C ILE A 92 16.37 -21.09 2.49
N ALA A 93 16.13 -20.88 1.19
CA ALA A 93 16.28 -21.93 0.18
C ALA A 93 17.74 -22.34 -0.02
N ASN A 94 18.65 -21.37 -0.19
CA ASN A 94 20.05 -21.67 -0.52
C ASN A 94 20.84 -22.27 0.65
N GLU A 95 20.53 -21.86 1.88
CA GLU A 95 21.21 -22.32 3.09
C GLU A 95 20.45 -23.47 3.79
N ASN A 96 19.32 -23.92 3.21
CA ASN A 96 18.45 -24.96 3.79
C ASN A 96 18.07 -24.66 5.25
N ILE A 97 17.75 -23.41 5.56
CA ILE A 97 17.42 -23.00 6.93
C ILE A 97 16.10 -23.65 7.34
N PRO A 98 16.06 -24.41 8.44
CA PRO A 98 14.83 -25.01 8.91
C PRO A 98 13.88 -23.91 9.44
N VAL A 99 12.70 -23.82 8.87
CA VAL A 99 11.67 -22.84 9.25
C VAL A 99 10.35 -23.55 9.53
N LYS A 100 9.52 -22.94 10.37
CA LYS A 100 8.12 -23.35 10.52
C LYS A 100 7.33 -22.89 9.31
N ASP A 101 6.17 -23.50 9.10
CA ASP A 101 5.24 -23.12 8.06
C ASP A 101 4.76 -21.67 8.24
N PHE A 102 4.78 -20.89 7.17
CA PHE A 102 4.27 -19.51 7.14
C PHE A 102 3.88 -19.12 5.71
N THR A 103 3.17 -18.02 5.60
CA THR A 103 2.78 -17.43 4.32
C THR A 103 3.53 -16.11 4.09
N VAL A 104 3.90 -15.82 2.85
CA VAL A 104 4.37 -14.50 2.41
C VAL A 104 3.37 -13.97 1.41
N ALA A 105 2.96 -12.72 1.55
CA ALA A 105 2.09 -12.06 0.58
C ALA A 105 2.66 -10.71 0.15
N PHE A 106 2.58 -10.47 -1.16
CA PHE A 106 2.90 -9.19 -1.77
C PHE A 106 1.59 -8.58 -2.27
N THR A 107 1.15 -7.50 -1.62
CA THR A 107 -0.15 -6.89 -1.89
C THR A 107 -0.08 -5.79 -2.94
N THR A 108 -1.23 -5.46 -3.51
CA THR A 108 -1.40 -4.38 -4.48
C THR A 108 -2.26 -3.27 -3.88
N CYS A 109 -2.19 -2.06 -4.45
CA CYS A 109 -3.08 -0.95 -4.10
C CYS A 109 -3.12 -0.63 -2.60
N GLU A 110 -1.97 -0.67 -1.95
CA GLU A 110 -1.82 -0.22 -0.57
C GLU A 110 -2.05 1.29 -0.50
N GLU A 111 -1.34 2.03 -1.36
CA GLU A 111 -1.35 3.48 -1.48
C GLU A 111 -2.71 4.08 -1.90
N THR A 112 -3.64 3.22 -2.29
CA THR A 112 -5.02 3.57 -2.64
C THR A 112 -6.01 2.95 -1.66
N THR A 113 -5.86 3.23 -0.36
CA THR A 113 -6.78 2.81 0.70
C THR A 113 -6.74 1.33 1.09
N LEU A 114 -5.57 0.68 0.98
CA LEU A 114 -5.35 -0.74 1.36
C LEU A 114 -6.24 -1.72 0.58
N PHE A 115 -6.57 -1.39 -0.68
CA PHE A 115 -7.58 -2.14 -1.42
C PHE A 115 -7.15 -3.58 -1.73
N GLY A 116 -5.85 -3.79 -1.97
CA GLY A 116 -5.30 -5.11 -2.21
C GLY A 116 -5.40 -6.00 -0.98
N SER A 117 -4.94 -5.53 0.18
CA SER A 117 -4.95 -6.30 1.42
C SER A 117 -6.37 -6.60 1.94
N LYS A 118 -7.34 -5.71 1.70
CA LYS A 118 -8.77 -5.95 1.99
C LYS A 118 -9.35 -7.12 1.18
N ASN A 119 -8.76 -7.43 0.05
CA ASN A 119 -9.18 -8.52 -0.85
C ASN A 119 -8.16 -9.66 -0.90
N LEU A 120 -7.29 -9.76 0.09
CA LEU A 120 -6.24 -10.78 0.13
C LEU A 120 -6.85 -12.18 0.31
N GLY A 121 -6.60 -13.05 -0.66
CA GLY A 121 -7.14 -14.41 -0.73
C GLY A 121 -6.43 -15.41 0.19
N VAL A 122 -6.21 -15.07 1.46
CA VAL A 122 -5.70 -16.01 2.47
C VAL A 122 -6.83 -16.58 3.33
N ASN A 123 -6.71 -17.84 3.70
CA ASN A 123 -7.69 -18.51 4.53
C ASN A 123 -7.66 -17.96 5.97
N GLY A 124 -8.79 -17.98 6.68
CA GLY A 124 -8.98 -17.42 8.01
C GLY A 124 -8.17 -18.04 9.16
N GLU A 125 -7.16 -18.86 8.85
CA GLU A 125 -6.25 -19.47 9.82
C GLU A 125 -5.09 -18.56 10.23
N ILE A 126 -4.84 -17.47 9.47
CA ILE A 126 -3.79 -16.49 9.80
C ILE A 126 -4.17 -15.75 11.08
N LYS A 127 -3.34 -15.86 12.11
CA LYS A 127 -3.56 -15.25 13.43
C LYS A 127 -2.55 -14.17 13.77
N LYS A 128 -1.40 -14.14 13.09
CA LYS A 128 -0.31 -13.21 13.35
C LYS A 128 0.37 -12.83 12.04
N GLY A 129 0.88 -11.63 11.97
CA GLY A 129 1.66 -11.20 10.81
C GLY A 129 2.57 -10.03 11.13
N PHE A 130 3.57 -9.85 10.28
CA PHE A 130 4.37 -8.65 10.22
C PHE A 130 4.28 -8.03 8.84
N ILE A 131 4.11 -6.72 8.82
CA ILE A 131 4.14 -5.90 7.62
C ILE A 131 5.50 -5.20 7.58
N PHE A 132 6.23 -5.42 6.50
CA PHE A 132 7.55 -4.80 6.27
C PHE A 132 7.34 -3.48 5.54
N ASP A 133 6.87 -2.46 6.28
CA ASP A 133 6.40 -1.21 5.72
C ASP A 133 6.55 -0.07 6.74
N SER A 134 7.78 0.13 7.22
CA SER A 134 8.05 1.14 8.23
C SER A 134 9.30 1.95 7.87
N GLY A 135 9.20 3.27 7.97
CA GLY A 135 10.33 4.19 7.85
C GLY A 135 11.23 4.26 9.09
N TYR A 136 10.92 3.52 10.14
CA TYR A 136 11.77 3.47 11.33
C TYR A 136 12.97 2.55 11.13
N ARG A 137 14.00 2.75 11.94
CA ARG A 137 15.19 1.89 11.93
C ARG A 137 14.80 0.44 12.24
N PRO A 138 15.49 -0.56 11.63
CA PRO A 138 15.28 -1.97 11.96
C PRO A 138 15.33 -2.23 13.47
N GLY A 139 14.46 -3.11 13.95
CA GLY A 139 14.31 -3.40 15.38
C GLY A 139 13.17 -2.64 16.06
N ASN A 140 12.56 -1.67 15.38
CA ASN A 140 11.35 -0.99 15.86
C ASN A 140 10.10 -1.70 15.32
N PHE A 141 9.08 -1.77 16.16
CA PHE A 141 7.79 -2.36 15.82
C PHE A 141 6.67 -1.36 16.10
N ILE A 142 5.83 -1.12 15.09
CA ILE A 142 4.58 -0.38 15.25
C ILE A 142 3.51 -1.42 15.62
N TYR A 143 2.99 -1.34 16.82
CA TYR A 143 1.97 -2.26 17.32
C TYR A 143 0.56 -1.64 17.37
N SER A 144 0.45 -0.36 17.10
CA SER A 144 -0.81 0.38 17.07
C SER A 144 -0.74 1.46 15.99
N ALA A 145 -1.81 1.63 15.25
CA ALA A 145 -1.96 2.67 14.25
C ALA A 145 -3.38 3.22 14.29
N CYS A 146 -3.53 4.49 13.88
CA CYS A 146 -4.84 5.12 13.78
C CYS A 146 -5.66 4.50 12.64
N GLY A 147 -6.98 4.44 12.82
CA GLY A 147 -7.90 4.21 11.71
C GLY A 147 -7.95 5.43 10.79
N ALA A 148 -8.29 5.23 9.51
CA ALA A 148 -8.47 6.29 8.56
C ALA A 148 -9.85 6.21 7.87
N ILE A 149 -10.50 7.36 7.71
CA ILE A 149 -11.77 7.49 6.98
C ILE A 149 -11.59 8.58 5.93
N GLY A 150 -11.73 8.21 4.65
CA GLY A 150 -11.78 9.15 3.54
C GLY A 150 -13.21 9.59 3.25
N LEU A 151 -13.45 10.89 3.14
CA LEU A 151 -14.74 11.46 2.78
C LEU A 151 -14.62 12.24 1.47
N THR A 152 -15.53 11.97 0.53
CA THR A 152 -15.70 12.76 -0.68
C THR A 152 -17.06 13.45 -0.65
N ILE A 153 -17.06 14.78 -0.65
CA ILE A 153 -18.29 15.57 -0.61
C ILE A 153 -18.45 16.29 -1.93
N LYS A 154 -19.53 15.99 -2.67
CA LYS A 154 -19.90 16.68 -3.89
C LYS A 154 -20.98 17.71 -3.60
N ILE A 155 -20.70 18.99 -3.86
CA ILE A 155 -21.65 20.08 -3.68
C ILE A 155 -22.09 20.58 -5.06
N VAL A 156 -23.38 20.47 -5.34
CA VAL A 156 -23.98 20.90 -6.61
C VAL A 156 -24.69 22.20 -6.40
N GLY A 157 -24.26 23.24 -7.12
CA GLY A 157 -24.91 24.55 -7.16
C GLY A 157 -25.92 24.65 -8.30
N LYS A 158 -26.48 25.85 -8.44
CA LYS A 158 -27.37 26.21 -9.54
C LYS A 158 -26.82 27.44 -10.26
N ALA A 159 -26.61 27.31 -11.57
CA ALA A 159 -26.16 28.42 -12.39
C ALA A 159 -27.30 29.47 -12.56
N SER A 160 -26.94 30.75 -12.59
CA SER A 160 -27.79 31.86 -12.96
C SER A 160 -26.99 32.93 -13.69
N HIS A 161 -27.68 33.82 -14.41
CA HIS A 161 -27.01 34.91 -15.08
C HIS A 161 -26.58 35.97 -14.05
N SER A 162 -25.29 36.25 -13.98
CA SER A 162 -24.69 37.12 -12.94
C SER A 162 -25.21 38.57 -12.92
N GLY A 163 -25.62 39.10 -14.07
CA GLY A 163 -26.11 40.48 -14.19
C GLY A 163 -27.63 40.62 -14.21
N ILE A 164 -28.42 39.54 -14.51
CA ILE A 164 -29.85 39.61 -14.69
C ILE A 164 -30.63 39.03 -13.51
N SER A 165 -30.15 37.90 -12.96
CA SER A 165 -30.88 37.20 -11.91
C SER A 165 -29.90 36.43 -11.00
N PRO A 166 -28.91 37.10 -10.40
CA PRO A 166 -27.91 36.42 -9.54
C PRO A 166 -28.54 35.73 -8.34
N GLU A 167 -29.64 36.24 -7.83
CA GLU A 167 -30.39 35.71 -6.70
C GLU A 167 -31.05 34.36 -6.96
N LYS A 168 -31.21 33.96 -8.24
CA LYS A 168 -31.77 32.66 -8.63
C LYS A 168 -30.69 31.54 -8.66
N GLY A 169 -29.45 31.95 -8.52
CA GLY A 169 -28.33 31.02 -8.47
C GLY A 169 -28.07 30.45 -7.07
N ILE A 170 -27.37 29.34 -7.01
CA ILE A 170 -26.83 28.75 -5.78
C ILE A 170 -25.33 28.57 -5.96
N ASN A 171 -24.53 29.36 -5.27
CA ASN A 171 -23.10 29.29 -5.36
C ASN A 171 -22.58 28.10 -4.53
N SER A 172 -22.12 27.03 -5.22
CA SER A 172 -21.59 25.83 -4.57
C SER A 172 -20.32 26.10 -3.78
N MET A 173 -19.46 27.02 -4.23
CA MET A 173 -18.25 27.40 -3.49
C MET A 173 -18.58 28.06 -2.15
N LEU A 174 -19.59 28.97 -2.13
CA LEU A 174 -20.01 29.58 -0.90
C LEU A 174 -20.63 28.56 0.07
N ALA A 175 -21.41 27.63 -0.45
CA ALA A 175 -21.95 26.52 0.36
C ALA A 175 -20.82 25.62 0.91
N ALA A 176 -19.84 25.30 0.08
CA ALA A 176 -18.66 24.54 0.49
C ALA A 176 -17.86 25.27 1.59
N ALA A 177 -17.55 26.54 1.38
CA ALA A 177 -16.80 27.34 2.34
C ALA A 177 -17.48 27.40 3.71
N LYS A 178 -18.81 27.61 3.72
CA LYS A 178 -19.62 27.60 4.96
C LYS A 178 -19.64 26.25 5.65
N ALA A 179 -19.63 25.16 4.90
CA ALA A 179 -19.55 23.81 5.46
C ALA A 179 -18.16 23.54 6.06
N ILE A 180 -17.09 23.81 5.29
CA ILE A 180 -15.71 23.61 5.70
C ILE A 180 -15.38 24.41 6.96
N SER A 181 -15.81 25.67 7.05
CA SER A 181 -15.55 26.53 8.21
C SER A 181 -16.16 26.02 9.53
N ARG A 182 -17.04 25.04 9.46
CA ARG A 182 -17.67 24.40 10.64
C ARG A 182 -17.04 23.06 11.01
N LEU A 183 -16.14 22.55 10.17
CA LEU A 183 -15.45 21.30 10.47
C LEU A 183 -14.32 21.57 11.47
N PRO A 184 -14.09 20.66 12.43
CA PRO A 184 -12.98 20.77 13.36
C PRO A 184 -11.68 20.30 12.71
N LEU A 185 -11.21 21.06 11.70
CA LEU A 185 -10.01 20.73 10.95
C LEU A 185 -8.74 20.86 11.80
N GLY A 186 -7.79 19.96 11.58
CA GLY A 186 -6.53 19.90 12.28
C GLY A 186 -6.55 18.86 13.40
N ARG A 187 -5.76 19.07 14.44
CA ARG A 187 -5.67 18.16 15.60
C ARG A 187 -6.89 18.33 16.49
N ILE A 188 -7.69 17.29 16.63
CA ILE A 188 -8.91 17.29 17.46
C ILE A 188 -8.58 16.88 18.88
N ASP A 189 -7.78 15.81 19.03
CA ASP A 189 -7.29 15.28 20.30
C ASP A 189 -5.93 14.59 20.12
N GLU A 190 -5.45 13.83 21.10
CA GLU A 190 -4.14 13.17 21.07
C GLU A 190 -4.05 12.09 19.97
N GLU A 191 -5.18 11.48 19.61
CA GLU A 191 -5.24 10.32 18.68
C GLU A 191 -5.94 10.66 17.36
N THR A 192 -6.61 11.84 17.27
CA THR A 192 -7.48 12.18 16.12
C THR A 192 -7.03 13.46 15.42
N THR A 193 -6.91 13.41 14.11
CA THR A 193 -6.71 14.55 13.21
C THR A 193 -7.72 14.50 12.07
N MET A 194 -8.29 15.66 11.68
CA MET A 194 -9.23 15.78 10.58
C MET A 194 -8.70 16.74 9.50
#